data_212359009a925ce616785c2c47e5707c
#
_entry.id   212359009a925ce616785c2c47e5707c
#
_cell.length_a   1.000
_cell.length_b   1.000
_cell.length_c   1.000
_cell.angle_alpha   90.00
_cell.angle_beta   90.00
_cell.angle_gamma   90.00
#
_symmetry.space_group_name_H-M   'P 1'
#
loop_
_entity.id
_entity.type
_entity.pdbx_description
1 polymer ?
#
loop_
_entity_poly.entity_id
_entity_poly.type
_entity_poly.pdbx_seq_one_letter_code
_entity_poly.pdbx_strand_id
1 'polypeptide(L)'
;MSYNPLPIFCTIKPSFINGLGLFATREIRKDTELGISHIEVDDTLYRTALGGFINHAEQSNCVRVKVNNKWYLKTTTDIMPEEELTLTYSLYKPKNENK
;
A
#
# COMPACT_ATOMS: atom_id res chain seq x y z
N MET A 1 -25.37 -5.21 0.68
CA MET A 1 -24.00 -4.99 1.16
C MET A 1 -23.22 -4.15 0.18
N SER A 2 -22.51 -3.18 0.63
CA SER A 2 -21.76 -2.30 -0.27
C SER A 2 -20.31 -2.76 -0.35
N TYR A 3 -19.72 -2.55 -1.51
CA TYR A 3 -18.31 -2.82 -1.73
C TYR A 3 -17.50 -1.72 -1.07
N ASN A 4 -16.48 -2.11 -0.34
CA ASN A 4 -15.60 -1.16 0.31
C ASN A 4 -14.18 -1.41 -0.17
N PRO A 5 -13.64 -0.58 -1.07
CA PRO A 5 -12.33 -0.82 -1.66
C PRO A 5 -11.16 -0.55 -0.72
N LEU A 6 -11.43 0.04 0.45
CA LEU A 6 -10.38 0.32 1.43
C LEU A 6 -10.66 -0.42 2.73
N PRO A 7 -9.60 -0.81 3.47
CA PRO A 7 -9.80 -1.34 4.81
C PRO A 7 -10.48 -0.30 5.69
N ILE A 8 -11.21 -0.79 6.70
CA ILE A 8 -11.96 0.11 7.56
C ILE A 8 -11.06 1.09 8.32
N PHE A 9 -9.79 0.77 8.49
CA PHE A 9 -8.87 1.63 9.23
C PHE A 9 -8.03 2.54 8.33
N CYS A 10 -8.41 2.69 7.06
CA CYS A 10 -7.73 3.59 6.13
C CYS A 10 -8.71 4.53 5.46
N THR A 11 -8.26 5.73 5.13
CA THR A 11 -9.03 6.70 4.38
C THR A 11 -8.13 7.49 3.46
N ILE A 12 -8.72 8.22 2.51
CA ILE A 12 -7.99 9.02 1.55
C ILE A 12 -8.13 10.49 1.95
N LYS A 13 -7.01 11.19 2.02
CA LYS A 13 -6.96 12.61 2.39
C LYS A 13 -5.87 13.30 1.58
N PRO A 14 -5.89 14.65 1.51
CA PRO A 14 -4.79 15.37 0.89
C PRO A 14 -3.47 15.06 1.59
N SER A 15 -2.43 14.87 0.79
CA SER A 15 -1.11 14.46 1.28
C SER A 15 -0.11 15.59 1.11
N PHE A 16 0.84 15.72 2.04
CA PHE A 16 1.94 16.65 1.86
C PHE A 16 3.00 16.10 0.89
N ILE A 17 2.93 14.80 0.60
CA ILE A 17 3.88 14.18 -0.32
C ILE A 17 3.47 14.44 -1.77
N ASN A 18 2.24 14.10 -2.11
CA ASN A 18 1.76 14.23 -3.46
C ASN A 18 0.25 14.05 -3.50
N GLY A 19 -0.47 15.02 -4.00
CA GLY A 19 -1.90 14.95 -4.25
C GLY A 19 -2.70 14.37 -3.10
N LEU A 20 -3.33 13.21 -3.33
CA LEU A 20 -4.07 12.49 -2.31
C LEU A 20 -3.21 11.35 -1.79
N GLY A 21 -3.43 10.95 -0.55
CA GLY A 21 -2.69 9.86 0.07
C GLY A 21 -3.60 9.00 0.91
N LEU A 22 -3.04 7.90 1.40
CA LEU A 22 -3.73 6.92 2.21
C LEU A 22 -3.34 7.15 3.67
N PHE A 23 -4.33 7.33 4.54
CA PHE A 23 -4.09 7.67 5.95
C PHE A 23 -4.78 6.70 6.88
N ALA A 24 -4.17 6.44 8.02
CA ALA A 24 -4.77 5.59 9.05
C ALA A 24 -5.87 6.35 9.77
N THR A 25 -7.00 5.67 10.03
CA THR A 25 -8.10 6.23 10.80
C THR A 25 -8.02 5.80 12.27
N ARG A 26 -7.15 4.84 12.55
CA ARG A 26 -6.92 4.34 13.90
C ARG A 26 -5.52 3.76 13.94
N GLU A 27 -5.08 3.33 15.10
CA GLU A 27 -3.78 2.66 15.22
C GLU A 27 -3.79 1.36 14.41
N ILE A 28 -2.71 1.13 13.65
CA ILE A 28 -2.52 -0.11 12.88
C ILE A 28 -1.22 -0.72 13.37
N ARG A 29 -1.29 -1.94 13.89
CA ARG A 29 -0.10 -2.61 14.41
C ARG A 29 0.82 -3.06 13.30
N LYS A 30 2.09 -3.17 13.64
CA LYS A 30 3.11 -3.73 12.76
C LYS A 30 2.69 -5.11 12.26
N ASP A 31 3.06 -5.44 11.04
CA ASP A 31 2.78 -6.72 10.39
C ASP A 31 1.29 -6.98 10.11
N THR A 32 0.51 -5.93 10.00
CA THR A 32 -0.90 -6.03 9.61
C THR A 32 -1.01 -6.05 8.09
N GLU A 33 -1.71 -7.05 7.56
CA GLU A 33 -2.00 -7.08 6.13
C GLU A 33 -3.19 -6.18 5.86
N LEU A 34 -3.01 -5.21 4.97
CA LEU A 34 -4.04 -4.22 4.69
C LEU A 34 -4.98 -4.63 3.55
N GLY A 35 -4.51 -5.51 2.67
CA GLY A 35 -5.31 -5.96 1.55
C GLY A 35 -4.49 -5.99 0.29
N ILE A 36 -5.16 -6.24 -0.84
CA ILE A 36 -4.51 -6.36 -2.12
C ILE A 36 -4.29 -4.98 -2.72
N SER A 37 -3.03 -4.67 -3.06
CA SER A 37 -2.71 -3.40 -3.70
C SER A 37 -2.68 -3.53 -5.22
N HIS A 38 -2.26 -4.69 -5.73
CA HIS A 38 -2.12 -4.90 -7.17
C HIS A 38 -2.43 -6.35 -7.51
N ILE A 39 -2.93 -6.57 -8.71
CA ILE A 39 -3.20 -7.91 -9.23
C ILE A 39 -2.59 -8.00 -10.63
N GLU A 40 -1.86 -9.06 -10.89
CA GLU A 40 -1.25 -9.28 -12.20
C GLU A 40 -2.10 -10.27 -12.99
N VAL A 41 -2.53 -9.87 -14.19
CA VAL A 41 -3.33 -10.73 -15.08
C VAL A 41 -2.72 -10.62 -16.47
N ASP A 42 -2.29 -11.73 -17.04
CA ASP A 42 -1.73 -11.79 -18.40
C ASP A 42 -0.65 -10.71 -18.61
N ASP A 43 0.29 -10.66 -17.70
CA ASP A 43 1.42 -9.72 -17.75
C ASP A 43 1.02 -8.25 -17.60
N THR A 44 -0.22 -7.97 -17.22
CA THR A 44 -0.66 -6.61 -16.94
C THR A 44 -0.89 -6.46 -15.44
N LEU A 45 -0.36 -5.38 -14.89
CA LEU A 45 -0.49 -5.10 -13.46
C LEU A 45 -1.61 -4.09 -13.26
N TYR A 46 -2.64 -4.51 -12.52
CA TYR A 46 -3.78 -3.65 -12.20
C TYR A 46 -3.69 -3.19 -10.76
N ARG A 47 -3.97 -1.92 -10.52
CA ARG A 47 -3.96 -1.36 -9.18
C ARG A 47 -5.37 -1.39 -8.60
N THR A 48 -5.46 -1.68 -7.30
CA THR A 48 -6.70 -1.48 -6.56
C THR A 48 -6.70 -0.06 -6.02
N ALA A 49 -7.79 0.35 -5.35
CA ALA A 49 -7.84 1.65 -4.70
C ALA A 49 -6.74 1.77 -3.66
N LEU A 50 -6.46 0.70 -2.93
CA LEU A 50 -5.41 0.69 -1.92
C LEU A 50 -4.05 0.96 -2.55
N GLY A 51 -3.73 0.31 -3.66
CA GLY A 51 -2.45 0.51 -4.34
C GLY A 51 -2.38 1.81 -5.12
N GLY A 52 -3.53 2.38 -5.49
CA GLY A 52 -3.56 3.60 -6.28
C GLY A 52 -3.33 4.87 -5.49
N PHE A 53 -3.61 4.85 -4.18
CA PHE A 53 -3.49 6.06 -3.38
C PHE A 53 -2.32 6.07 -2.40
N ILE A 54 -1.54 5.00 -2.33
CA ILE A 54 -0.40 4.98 -1.43
C ILE A 54 0.79 5.69 -2.08
N ASN A 55 1.36 6.65 -1.37
CA ASN A 55 2.47 7.44 -1.89
C ASN A 55 3.81 6.81 -1.56
N HIS A 56 4.82 7.18 -2.32
CA HIS A 56 6.19 6.68 -2.14
C HIS A 56 6.91 7.52 -1.09
N ALA A 57 7.69 6.87 -0.24
CA ALA A 57 8.61 7.54 0.67
C ALA A 57 9.81 6.63 0.89
N GLU A 58 10.99 7.21 1.07
CA GLU A 58 12.17 6.40 1.32
C GLU A 58 12.10 5.68 2.66
N GLN A 59 11.59 6.37 3.67
CA GLN A 59 11.38 5.74 4.97
C GLN A 59 9.91 5.42 5.08
N SER A 60 9.52 4.33 4.44
CA SER A 60 8.12 3.94 4.37
C SER A 60 7.71 3.10 5.58
N ASN A 61 6.40 3.03 5.82
CA ASN A 61 5.84 2.22 6.90
C ASN A 61 5.06 1.01 6.37
N CYS A 62 5.11 0.76 5.08
CA CYS A 62 4.46 -0.39 4.46
C CYS A 62 5.39 -1.03 3.44
N VAL A 63 5.10 -2.29 3.13
CA VAL A 63 5.83 -3.06 2.12
C VAL A 63 4.81 -3.86 1.31
N ARG A 64 5.15 -4.19 0.07
CA ARG A 64 4.33 -5.05 -0.76
C ARG A 64 4.90 -6.46 -0.74
N VAL A 65 4.02 -7.44 -0.59
CA VAL A 65 4.40 -8.84 -0.57
C VAL A 65 3.64 -9.55 -1.67
N LYS A 66 4.36 -10.19 -2.58
CA LYS A 66 3.74 -10.89 -3.70
C LYS A 66 3.45 -12.33 -3.32
N VAL A 67 2.21 -12.75 -3.56
CA VAL A 67 1.80 -14.14 -3.37
C VAL A 67 1.05 -14.53 -4.65
N ASN A 68 1.65 -15.40 -5.45
CA ASN A 68 1.13 -15.80 -6.76
C ASN A 68 1.02 -14.56 -7.66
N ASN A 69 -0.19 -14.21 -8.09
CA ASN A 69 -0.38 -13.06 -8.97
C ASN A 69 -0.91 -11.83 -8.24
N LYS A 70 -0.84 -11.81 -6.92
CA LYS A 70 -1.38 -10.71 -6.13
C LYS A 70 -0.30 -10.10 -5.26
N TRP A 71 -0.36 -8.77 -5.10
CA TRP A 71 0.53 -8.05 -4.20
C TRP A 71 -0.29 -7.57 -3.02
N TYR A 72 0.13 -7.91 -1.83
CA TYR A 72 -0.54 -7.51 -0.60
C TYR A 72 0.26 -6.41 0.07
N LEU A 73 -0.45 -5.42 0.62
CA LEU A 73 0.17 -4.34 1.35
C LEU A 73 0.21 -4.70 2.82
N LYS A 74 1.35 -4.54 3.45
CA LYS A 74 1.56 -4.94 4.83
C LYS A 74 2.34 -3.86 5.56
N THR A 75 1.95 -3.57 6.80
CA THR A 75 2.67 -2.58 7.60
C THR A 75 3.98 -3.16 8.11
N THR A 76 5.02 -2.32 8.17
CA THR A 76 6.33 -2.72 8.69
C THR A 76 6.62 -2.13 10.06
N THR A 77 5.75 -1.25 10.53
CA THR A 77 5.86 -0.63 11.85
C THR A 77 4.45 -0.30 12.33
N ASP A 78 4.31 0.02 13.61
CA ASP A 78 3.02 0.50 14.12
C ASP A 78 2.74 1.86 13.50
N ILE A 79 1.48 2.08 13.11
CA ILE A 79 1.06 3.34 12.49
C ILE A 79 -0.01 3.96 13.39
N MET A 80 0.18 5.21 13.72
CA MET A 80 -0.75 5.93 14.60
C MET A 80 -1.90 6.53 13.79
N PRO A 81 -3.02 6.85 14.45
CA PRO A 81 -4.14 7.49 13.75
C PRO A 81 -3.69 8.76 13.05
N GLU A 82 -4.21 8.97 11.84
CA GLU A 82 -3.96 10.13 10.99
C GLU A 82 -2.54 10.17 10.37
N GLU A 83 -1.76 9.15 10.60
CA GLU A 83 -0.46 9.04 9.98
C GLU A 83 -0.63 8.53 8.53
N GLU A 84 0.15 9.06 7.59
CA GLU A 84 0.08 8.63 6.20
C GLU A 84 0.79 7.30 6.02
N LEU A 85 0.16 6.38 5.27
CA LEU A 85 0.78 5.12 4.89
C LEU A 85 1.61 5.35 3.63
N THR A 86 2.83 4.85 3.63
CA THR A 86 3.76 5.06 2.51
C THR A 86 4.46 3.77 2.14
N LEU A 87 4.94 3.71 0.91
CA LEU A 87 5.54 2.52 0.33
C LEU A 87 6.83 2.89 -0.37
N THR A 88 7.84 2.06 -0.24
CA THR A 88 9.09 2.27 -0.98
C THR A 88 9.06 1.45 -2.25
N TYR A 89 8.93 2.13 -3.39
CA TYR A 89 8.78 1.46 -4.67
C TYR A 89 10.08 0.84 -5.16
N SER A 90 11.21 1.27 -4.65
CA SER A 90 12.49 0.74 -5.11
C SER A 90 12.67 -0.75 -4.81
N LEU A 91 11.80 -1.31 -4.01
CA LEU A 91 11.88 -2.72 -3.72
C LEU A 91 11.57 -3.60 -4.89
N TYR A 92 11.09 -3.04 -6.06
CA TYR A 92 10.83 -3.82 -7.12
C TYR A 92 11.80 -3.86 -8.12
N LYS A 93 12.79 -3.51 -8.08
CA LYS A 93 13.62 -3.59 -9.19
C LYS A 93 14.01 -4.85 -9.60
N PRO A 94 14.13 -5.20 -10.22
CA PRO A 94 14.28 -6.23 -10.65
C PRO A 94 15.09 -6.81 -11.12
N LYS A 95 15.02 -6.51 -10.93
CA LYS A 95 15.46 -7.07 -11.29
C LYS A 95 16.17 -7.38 -11.61
N ASN A 96 16.10 -7.07 -11.62
CA ASN A 96 16.54 -7.35 -11.86
C ASN A 96 17.08 -7.50 -12.13
N GLU A 97 16.97 -7.14 -12.18
CA GLU A 97 17.27 -7.26 -12.29
C GLU A 97 17.94 -7.65 -12.40
N ASN A 98 18.11 -7.65 -12.55
CA ASN A 98 18.50 -8.00 -12.62
C ASN A 98 18.96 -8.34 -12.76
N LYS A 99 19.09 -8.22 -13.05
CA LYS A 99 19.26 -8.33 -12.99
C LYS A 99 19.60 -8.55 -12.78
#